data_c7807442369b6652ff7fca65af892dc7
#
_entry.id   c7807442369b6652ff7fca65af892dc7
#
_cell.length_a   1.000
_cell.length_b   1.000
_cell.length_c   1.000
_cell.angle_alpha   90.00
_cell.angle_beta   90.00
_cell.angle_gamma   90.00
#
_symmetry.space_group_name_H-M   'P 1'
#
loop_
_entity.id
_entity.type
_entity.pdbx_description
1 polymer ?
#
loop_
_entity_poly.entity_id
_entity_poly.type
_entity_poly.pdbx_seq_one_letter_code
_entity_poly.pdbx_strand_id
1 'polypeptide(L)'
;NFLINIMYTIPYIESEEFFYLDVFLKLLLGLLALALIINKSGKGNLAPSSAMDQVQNYVLGGIIGGVIYSPSVSIFQFAIVLAIWAFLIIGLRQLKTKNQAFRRFIDGAPVIVINRGKIDIAACKKAKITAHELAFKLRKEGIYYIREVKRAVLEQNGELIIVLAGEENPK
;
A
#
# COMPACT_ATOMS: atom_id res chain seq x y z
N ASN A 1 34.21 -29.24 35.06
CA ASN A 1 32.83 -28.81 34.72
C ASN A 1 32.73 -27.32 34.38
N PHE A 2 33.58 -26.45 34.95
CA PHE A 2 33.52 -24.99 34.66
C PHE A 2 34.05 -24.65 33.24
N LEU A 3 35.16 -25.27 32.83
CA LEU A 3 35.75 -25.05 31.51
C LEU A 3 34.88 -25.60 30.35
N ILE A 4 34.15 -26.69 30.62
CA ILE A 4 33.21 -27.27 29.65
C ILE A 4 32.02 -26.31 29.42
N ASN A 5 31.50 -25.70 30.49
CA ASN A 5 30.42 -24.72 30.41
C ASN A 5 30.85 -23.46 29.61
N ILE A 6 32.05 -22.96 29.86
CA ILE A 6 32.60 -21.82 29.11
C ILE A 6 32.72 -22.15 27.60
N MET A 7 33.19 -23.36 27.26
CA MET A 7 33.40 -23.79 25.88
C MET A 7 32.09 -23.91 25.08
N TYR A 8 30.96 -24.16 25.73
CA TYR A 8 29.61 -24.14 25.09
C TYR A 8 28.95 -22.77 25.12
N THR A 9 29.34 -21.88 26.00
CA THR A 9 28.74 -20.54 26.18
C THR A 9 29.33 -19.53 25.19
N ILE A 10 30.63 -19.60 24.88
CA ILE A 10 31.33 -18.69 23.97
C ILE A 10 30.77 -18.76 22.54
N PRO A 11 30.61 -19.92 21.87
CA PRO A 11 30.01 -19.97 20.55
C PRO A 11 28.53 -19.54 20.51
N TYR A 12 27.80 -19.68 21.62
CA TYR A 12 26.43 -19.19 21.71
C TYR A 12 26.38 -17.65 21.77
N ILE A 13 27.28 -17.01 22.53
CA ILE A 13 27.41 -15.54 22.60
C ILE A 13 27.83 -14.96 21.25
N GLU A 14 28.83 -15.55 20.59
CA GLU A 14 29.25 -15.13 19.23
C GLU A 14 28.11 -15.28 18.22
N SER A 15 27.30 -16.34 18.31
CA SER A 15 26.17 -16.54 17.41
C SER A 15 25.04 -15.50 17.64
N GLU A 16 24.81 -15.05 18.87
CA GLU A 16 23.84 -14.01 19.16
C GLU A 16 24.29 -12.62 18.68
N GLU A 17 25.55 -12.25 18.88
CA GLU A 17 26.08 -10.96 18.38
C GLU A 17 26.01 -10.88 16.87
N PHE A 18 26.37 -11.94 16.15
CA PHE A 18 26.22 -12.00 14.70
C PHE A 18 24.74 -11.97 14.26
N PHE A 19 23.85 -12.54 15.03
CA PHE A 19 22.41 -12.49 14.75
C PHE A 19 21.87 -11.06 14.78
N TYR A 20 22.16 -10.28 15.81
CA TYR A 20 21.72 -8.90 15.90
C TYR A 20 22.35 -7.99 14.85
N LEU A 21 23.60 -8.24 14.49
CA LEU A 21 24.26 -7.53 13.39
C LEU A 21 23.60 -7.87 12.05
N ASP A 22 23.25 -9.12 11.80
CA ASP A 22 22.53 -9.55 10.59
C ASP A 22 21.15 -8.89 10.50
N VAL A 23 20.40 -8.87 11.61
CA VAL A 23 19.12 -8.18 11.72
C VAL A 23 19.27 -6.68 11.43
N PHE A 24 20.26 -6.02 12.02
CA PHE A 24 20.54 -4.59 11.79
C PHE A 24 20.84 -4.30 10.32
N LEU A 25 21.71 -5.09 9.68
CA LEU A 25 22.07 -4.91 8.29
C LEU A 25 20.89 -5.16 7.34
N LYS A 26 20.05 -6.16 7.62
CA LYS A 26 18.80 -6.41 6.88
C LYS A 26 17.80 -5.26 7.03
N LEU A 27 17.63 -4.72 8.25
CA LEU A 27 16.78 -3.54 8.48
C LEU A 27 17.28 -2.33 7.70
N LEU A 28 18.58 -2.05 7.78
CA LEU A 28 19.18 -0.93 7.07
C LEU A 28 19.00 -1.07 5.55
N LEU A 29 19.26 -2.27 5.01
CA LEU A 29 19.06 -2.57 3.60
C LEU A 29 17.60 -2.44 3.18
N GLY A 30 16.66 -2.94 4.00
CA GLY A 30 15.22 -2.82 3.77
C GLY A 30 14.75 -1.36 3.74
N LEU A 31 15.22 -0.53 4.67
CA LEU A 31 14.91 0.90 4.71
C LEU A 31 15.46 1.65 3.49
N LEU A 32 16.71 1.38 3.11
CA LEU A 32 17.33 2.00 1.93
C LEU A 32 16.61 1.57 0.65
N ALA A 33 16.30 0.28 0.51
CA ALA A 33 15.56 -0.23 -0.64
C ALA A 33 14.17 0.42 -0.73
N LEU A 34 13.43 0.52 0.38
CA LEU A 34 12.13 1.18 0.44
C LEU A 34 12.23 2.65 0.01
N ALA A 35 13.19 3.39 0.54
CA ALA A 35 13.41 4.79 0.19
C ALA A 35 13.71 4.98 -1.30
N LEU A 36 14.57 4.12 -1.88
CA LEU A 36 14.90 4.15 -3.31
C LEU A 36 13.70 3.80 -4.19
N ILE A 37 12.91 2.80 -3.80
CA ILE A 37 11.73 2.37 -4.54
C ILE A 37 10.67 3.48 -4.53
N ILE A 38 10.37 4.08 -3.38
CA ILE A 38 9.44 5.20 -3.27
C ILE A 38 9.91 6.37 -4.14
N ASN A 39 11.18 6.70 -4.10
CA ASN A 39 11.74 7.81 -4.85
C ASN A 39 11.69 7.59 -6.38
N LYS A 40 11.97 6.35 -6.84
CA LYS A 40 11.93 6.00 -8.28
C LYS A 40 10.53 5.68 -8.79
N SER A 41 9.70 5.04 -8.00
CA SER A 41 8.33 4.67 -8.40
C SER A 41 7.31 5.79 -8.22
N GLY A 42 7.72 6.93 -7.65
CA GLY A 42 6.88 8.10 -7.39
C GLY A 42 6.13 8.00 -6.06
N LYS A 43 5.56 9.12 -5.64
CA LYS A 43 4.98 9.33 -4.29
C LYS A 43 3.65 8.61 -4.05
N GLY A 44 3.11 7.89 -5.02
CA GLY A 44 1.84 7.13 -4.88
C GLY A 44 1.86 6.07 -3.77
N ASN A 45 3.04 5.54 -3.41
CA ASN A 45 3.16 4.57 -2.30
C ASN A 45 3.00 5.23 -0.92
N LEU A 46 3.18 6.55 -0.81
CA LEU A 46 2.99 7.29 0.44
C LEU A 46 1.51 7.58 0.72
N ALA A 47 0.73 7.77 -0.35
CA ALA A 47 -0.72 7.92 -0.30
C ALA A 47 -1.32 6.98 -1.35
N PRO A 48 -1.67 5.74 -0.97
CA PRO A 48 -2.18 4.75 -1.93
C PRO A 48 -3.45 5.26 -2.59
N SER A 49 -3.43 5.35 -3.91
CA SER A 49 -4.55 5.79 -4.73
C SER A 49 -5.39 4.62 -5.26
N SER A 50 -4.92 3.40 -5.09
CA SER A 50 -5.63 2.18 -5.47
C SER A 50 -5.45 1.08 -4.43
N ALA A 51 -6.34 0.06 -4.46
CA ALA A 51 -6.21 -1.12 -3.61
C ALA A 51 -4.89 -1.87 -3.89
N MET A 52 -4.44 -1.88 -5.14
CA MET A 52 -3.18 -2.52 -5.53
C MET A 52 -1.97 -1.81 -4.91
N ASP A 53 -1.96 -0.47 -4.83
CA ASP A 53 -0.88 0.27 -4.17
C ASP A 53 -0.79 -0.13 -2.68
N GLN A 54 -1.91 -0.35 -2.04
CA GLN A 54 -1.96 -0.78 -0.64
C GLN A 54 -1.48 -2.22 -0.46
N VAL A 55 -1.88 -3.13 -1.34
CA VAL A 55 -1.39 -4.53 -1.36
C VAL A 55 0.14 -4.57 -1.54
N GLN A 56 0.71 -3.74 -2.40
CA GLN A 56 2.16 -3.63 -2.58
C GLN A 56 2.88 -3.29 -1.28
N ASN A 57 2.34 -2.34 -0.50
CA ASN A 57 2.93 -1.96 0.79
C ASN A 57 2.85 -3.10 1.82
N TYR A 58 1.74 -3.86 1.86
CA TYR A 58 1.61 -5.03 2.72
C TYR A 58 2.57 -6.16 2.34
N VAL A 59 2.72 -6.44 1.05
CA VAL A 59 3.65 -7.46 0.54
C VAL A 59 5.09 -7.08 0.90
N LEU A 60 5.49 -5.82 0.71
CA LEU A 60 6.81 -5.34 1.10
C LEU A 60 7.05 -5.49 2.60
N GLY A 61 6.10 -5.05 3.42
CA GLY A 61 6.18 -5.21 4.88
C GLY A 61 6.29 -6.68 5.30
N GLY A 62 5.57 -7.57 4.62
CA GLY A 62 5.64 -9.02 4.83
C GLY A 62 7.01 -9.62 4.44
N ILE A 63 7.57 -9.20 3.31
CA ILE A 63 8.92 -9.62 2.88
C ILE A 63 9.96 -9.20 3.93
N ILE A 64 9.96 -7.93 4.32
CA ILE A 64 10.92 -7.40 5.30
C ILE A 64 10.71 -8.10 6.65
N GLY A 65 9.50 -8.13 7.18
CA GLY A 65 9.19 -8.69 8.48
C GLY A 65 9.44 -10.20 8.59
N GLY A 66 9.17 -10.96 7.51
CA GLY A 66 9.38 -12.41 7.49
C GLY A 66 10.84 -12.82 7.39
N VAL A 67 11.70 -11.99 6.84
CA VAL A 67 13.10 -12.33 6.58
C VAL A 67 14.07 -11.75 7.60
N ILE A 68 13.74 -10.64 8.25
CA ILE A 68 14.63 -9.95 9.19
C ILE A 68 15.13 -10.89 10.28
N TYR A 69 14.24 -11.68 10.89
CA TYR A 69 14.57 -12.58 11.99
C TYR A 69 15.00 -13.99 11.54
N SER A 70 15.11 -14.24 10.24
CA SER A 70 15.46 -15.56 9.72
C SER A 70 16.98 -15.69 9.53
N PRO A 71 17.70 -16.45 10.35
CA PRO A 71 19.12 -16.69 10.17
C PRO A 71 19.43 -17.55 8.95
N SER A 72 18.44 -18.29 8.43
CA SER A 72 18.60 -19.14 7.24
C SER A 72 18.64 -18.36 5.93
N VAL A 73 18.22 -17.10 5.93
CA VAL A 73 18.24 -16.20 4.76
C VAL A 73 19.39 -15.23 4.90
N SER A 74 20.41 -15.35 4.04
CA SER A 74 21.54 -14.41 4.06
C SER A 74 21.12 -13.00 3.61
N ILE A 75 21.92 -11.98 3.96
CA ILE A 75 21.74 -10.59 3.51
C ILE A 75 21.71 -10.52 1.99
N PHE A 76 22.53 -11.31 1.30
CA PHE A 76 22.57 -11.35 -0.16
C PHE A 76 21.28 -11.91 -0.76
N GLN A 77 20.74 -12.99 -0.20
CA GLN A 77 19.44 -13.54 -0.61
C GLN A 77 18.31 -12.54 -0.36
N PHE A 78 18.34 -11.85 0.77
CA PHE A 78 17.38 -10.79 1.06
C PHE A 78 17.46 -9.64 0.06
N ALA A 79 18.66 -9.19 -0.30
CA ALA A 79 18.88 -8.17 -1.34
C ALA A 79 18.30 -8.60 -2.70
N ILE A 80 18.47 -9.86 -3.09
CA ILE A 80 17.90 -10.40 -4.32
C ILE A 80 16.35 -10.37 -4.27
N VAL A 81 15.76 -10.79 -3.17
CA VAL A 81 14.29 -10.76 -3.00
C VAL A 81 13.74 -9.34 -3.13
N LEU A 82 14.40 -8.36 -2.49
CA LEU A 82 14.03 -6.95 -2.62
C LEU A 82 14.20 -6.43 -4.05
N ALA A 83 15.26 -6.84 -4.74
CA ALA A 83 15.48 -6.46 -6.14
C ALA A 83 14.42 -7.04 -7.08
N ILE A 84 14.04 -8.31 -6.89
CA ILE A 84 12.95 -8.95 -7.64
C ILE A 84 11.63 -8.20 -7.40
N TRP A 85 11.31 -7.93 -6.15
CA TRP A 85 10.11 -7.19 -5.81
C TRP A 85 10.10 -5.78 -6.42
N ALA A 86 11.20 -5.04 -6.34
CA ALA A 86 11.34 -3.73 -6.96
C ALA A 86 11.15 -3.78 -8.48
N PHE A 87 11.72 -4.78 -9.14
CA PHE A 87 11.57 -4.99 -10.58
C PHE A 87 10.10 -5.24 -10.96
N LEU A 88 9.41 -6.09 -10.21
CA LEU A 88 7.98 -6.38 -10.43
C LEU A 88 7.13 -5.12 -10.27
N ILE A 89 7.34 -4.33 -9.22
CA ILE A 89 6.56 -3.12 -8.95
C ILE A 89 6.81 -2.04 -10.00
N ILE A 90 8.07 -1.80 -10.36
CA ILE A 90 8.43 -0.83 -11.40
C ILE A 90 7.86 -1.27 -12.75
N GLY A 91 7.97 -2.55 -13.09
CA GLY A 91 7.43 -3.12 -14.31
C GLY A 91 5.90 -3.01 -14.38
N LEU A 92 5.20 -3.36 -13.30
CA LEU A 92 3.74 -3.24 -13.19
C LEU A 92 3.30 -1.78 -13.38
N ARG A 93 4.00 -0.84 -12.76
CA ARG A 93 3.73 0.59 -12.89
C ARG A 93 3.92 1.09 -14.32
N GLN A 94 5.01 0.72 -14.98
CA GLN A 94 5.24 1.06 -16.38
C GLN A 94 4.15 0.48 -17.30
N LEU A 95 3.69 -0.74 -17.01
CA LEU A 95 2.63 -1.37 -17.77
C LEU A 95 1.29 -0.65 -17.58
N LYS A 96 0.96 -0.23 -16.33
CA LYS A 96 -0.22 0.57 -16.03
C LYS A 96 -0.22 1.94 -16.72
N THR A 97 0.95 2.58 -16.85
CA THR A 97 1.06 3.88 -17.54
C THR A 97 0.93 3.76 -19.05
N LYS A 98 1.39 2.66 -19.63
CA LYS A 98 1.31 2.42 -21.08
C LYS A 98 -0.03 1.87 -21.54
N ASN A 99 -0.75 1.15 -20.68
CA ASN A 99 -2.00 0.48 -21.04
C ASN A 99 -3.14 0.85 -20.09
N GLN A 100 -4.06 1.68 -20.57
CA GLN A 100 -5.19 2.14 -19.77
C GLN A 100 -6.19 1.00 -19.45
N ALA A 101 -6.36 0.02 -20.33
CA ALA A 101 -7.22 -1.13 -20.08
C ALA A 101 -6.64 -2.01 -18.94
N PHE A 102 -5.33 -2.22 -18.99
CA PHE A 102 -4.62 -2.94 -17.93
C PHE A 102 -4.70 -2.20 -16.59
N ARG A 103 -4.54 -0.88 -16.58
CA ARG A 103 -4.71 -0.07 -15.37
C ARG A 103 -6.11 -0.21 -14.79
N ARG A 104 -7.17 -0.15 -15.61
CA ARG A 104 -8.55 -0.33 -15.15
C ARG A 104 -8.82 -1.73 -14.62
N PHE A 105 -8.17 -2.73 -15.19
CA PHE A 105 -8.29 -4.12 -14.72
C PHE A 105 -7.64 -4.30 -13.34
N ILE A 106 -6.45 -3.75 -13.14
CA ILE A 106 -5.67 -3.92 -11.89
C ILE A 106 -6.16 -3.00 -10.78
N ASP A 107 -6.33 -1.71 -11.06
CA ASP A 107 -6.66 -0.69 -10.04
C ASP A 107 -8.17 -0.47 -9.91
N GLY A 108 -8.95 -0.87 -10.91
CA GLY A 108 -10.35 -0.48 -11.02
C GLY A 108 -10.53 0.89 -11.70
N ALA A 109 -11.73 1.44 -11.61
CA ALA A 109 -12.05 2.75 -12.12
C ALA A 109 -12.92 3.52 -11.11
N PRO A 110 -12.76 4.84 -11.00
CA PRO A 110 -13.64 5.66 -10.16
C PRO A 110 -15.09 5.58 -10.66
N VAL A 111 -16.04 5.61 -9.73
CA VAL A 111 -17.46 5.45 -10.01
C VAL A 111 -18.22 6.65 -9.46
N ILE A 112 -19.00 7.33 -10.31
CA ILE A 112 -19.89 8.41 -9.86
C ILE A 112 -21.10 7.79 -9.17
N VAL A 113 -21.22 7.98 -7.86
CA VAL A 113 -22.30 7.40 -7.03
C VAL A 113 -23.40 8.41 -6.72
N ILE A 114 -23.10 9.71 -6.80
CA ILE A 114 -24.10 10.79 -6.69
C ILE A 114 -23.86 11.76 -7.85
N ASN A 115 -24.95 12.15 -8.52
CA ASN A 115 -24.93 13.14 -9.58
C ASN A 115 -26.14 14.07 -9.44
N ARG A 116 -25.88 15.40 -9.35
CA ARG A 116 -26.91 16.46 -9.22
C ARG A 116 -27.90 16.18 -8.07
N GLY A 117 -27.38 15.86 -6.90
CA GLY A 117 -28.19 15.62 -5.71
C GLY A 117 -28.99 14.30 -5.70
N LYS A 118 -28.70 13.40 -6.65
CA LYS A 118 -29.39 12.10 -6.75
C LYS A 118 -28.38 10.95 -6.70
N ILE A 119 -28.70 9.92 -5.92
CA ILE A 119 -27.91 8.69 -5.84
C ILE A 119 -28.14 7.88 -7.12
N ASP A 120 -27.03 7.44 -7.74
CA ASP A 120 -27.08 6.44 -8.81
C ASP A 120 -27.00 5.03 -8.19
N ILE A 121 -28.17 4.40 -8.06
CA ILE A 121 -28.31 3.07 -7.46
C ILE A 121 -27.57 2.00 -8.28
N ALA A 122 -27.57 2.12 -9.61
CA ALA A 122 -26.89 1.16 -10.48
C ALA A 122 -25.38 1.28 -10.31
N ALA A 123 -24.85 2.50 -10.24
CA ALA A 123 -23.45 2.77 -9.95
C ALA A 123 -23.04 2.26 -8.56
N CYS A 124 -23.85 2.50 -7.54
CA CYS A 124 -23.59 1.97 -6.18
C CYS A 124 -23.53 0.45 -6.14
N LYS A 125 -24.46 -0.24 -6.82
CA LYS A 125 -24.44 -1.71 -6.94
C LYS A 125 -23.19 -2.21 -7.65
N LYS A 126 -22.78 -1.56 -8.74
CA LYS A 126 -21.56 -1.89 -9.49
C LYS A 126 -20.31 -1.69 -8.63
N ALA A 127 -20.27 -0.62 -7.85
CA ALA A 127 -19.19 -0.30 -6.93
C ALA A 127 -19.24 -1.13 -5.64
N LYS A 128 -20.29 -1.94 -5.44
CA LYS A 128 -20.52 -2.76 -4.22
C LYS A 128 -20.53 -1.92 -2.94
N ILE A 129 -20.99 -0.68 -3.02
CA ILE A 129 -21.18 0.19 -1.86
C ILE A 129 -22.67 0.17 -1.44
N THR A 130 -22.91 0.00 -0.15
CA THR A 130 -24.25 0.04 0.43
C THR A 130 -24.70 1.47 0.68
N ALA A 131 -26.04 1.70 0.79
CA ALA A 131 -26.56 3.00 1.16
C ALA A 131 -26.07 3.47 2.53
N HIS A 132 -25.88 2.52 3.46
CA HIS A 132 -25.34 2.81 4.79
C HIS A 132 -23.89 3.30 4.74
N GLU A 133 -23.04 2.64 3.98
CA GLU A 133 -21.65 3.04 3.79
C GLU A 133 -21.54 4.39 3.09
N LEU A 134 -22.34 4.62 2.05
CA LEU A 134 -22.37 5.92 1.37
C LEU A 134 -22.80 7.04 2.33
N ALA A 135 -23.88 6.83 3.11
CA ALA A 135 -24.33 7.78 4.11
C ALA A 135 -23.28 8.01 5.21
N PHE A 136 -22.57 6.96 5.65
CA PHE A 136 -21.48 7.10 6.60
C PHE A 136 -20.34 7.97 6.05
N LYS A 137 -19.91 7.72 4.81
CA LYS A 137 -18.85 8.50 4.14
C LYS A 137 -19.24 9.96 3.97
N LEU A 138 -20.50 10.26 3.60
CA LEU A 138 -21.02 11.62 3.52
C LEU A 138 -21.00 12.35 4.87
N ARG A 139 -21.47 11.68 5.94
CA ARG A 139 -21.44 12.25 7.30
C ARG A 139 -20.04 12.52 7.81
N LYS A 140 -19.07 11.67 7.45
CA LYS A 140 -17.66 11.87 7.80
C LYS A 140 -17.12 13.18 7.23
N GLU A 141 -17.60 13.58 6.05
CA GLU A 141 -17.27 14.85 5.39
C GLU A 141 -18.23 16.02 5.79
N GLY A 142 -19.05 15.81 6.82
CA GLY A 142 -19.98 16.85 7.33
C GLY A 142 -21.23 17.07 6.47
N ILE A 143 -21.51 16.18 5.52
CA ILE A 143 -22.64 16.30 4.59
C ILE A 143 -23.80 15.45 5.09
N TYR A 144 -24.92 16.11 5.39
CA TYR A 144 -26.12 15.46 5.91
C TYR A 144 -27.26 15.38 4.89
N TYR A 145 -27.21 16.21 3.84
CA TYR A 145 -28.25 16.27 2.83
C TYR A 145 -27.67 15.99 1.45
N ILE A 146 -28.16 14.95 0.78
CA ILE A 146 -27.69 14.52 -0.55
C ILE A 146 -27.88 15.61 -1.61
N ARG A 147 -28.91 16.45 -1.45
CA ARG A 147 -29.20 17.58 -2.35
C ARG A 147 -28.07 18.63 -2.42
N GLU A 148 -27.24 18.70 -1.40
CA GLU A 148 -26.07 19.60 -1.35
C GLU A 148 -24.93 19.12 -2.22
N VAL A 149 -24.96 17.85 -2.65
CA VAL A 149 -23.92 17.21 -3.43
C VAL A 149 -24.19 17.38 -4.92
N LYS A 150 -23.35 18.15 -5.61
CA LYS A 150 -23.37 18.23 -7.07
C LYS A 150 -22.90 16.94 -7.70
N ARG A 151 -21.78 16.39 -7.18
CA ARG A 151 -21.19 15.11 -7.63
C ARG A 151 -20.46 14.46 -6.49
N ALA A 152 -20.59 13.14 -6.35
CA ALA A 152 -19.72 12.34 -5.50
C ALA A 152 -19.16 11.17 -6.31
N VAL A 153 -17.84 11.02 -6.27
CA VAL A 153 -17.09 9.99 -6.97
C VAL A 153 -16.44 9.07 -5.93
N LEU A 154 -16.74 7.78 -6.01
CA LEU A 154 -16.05 6.77 -5.24
C LEU A 154 -14.77 6.40 -5.97
N GLU A 155 -13.64 6.73 -5.39
CA GLU A 155 -12.31 6.47 -5.93
C GLU A 155 -11.89 5.00 -5.77
N GLN A 156 -10.81 4.63 -6.45
CA GLN A 156 -10.28 3.26 -6.50
C GLN A 156 -9.77 2.76 -5.14
N ASN A 157 -9.35 3.68 -4.27
CA ASN A 157 -8.93 3.38 -2.89
C ASN A 157 -10.09 3.34 -1.89
N GLY A 158 -11.33 3.56 -2.36
CA GLY A 158 -12.52 3.59 -1.53
C GLY A 158 -12.82 4.94 -0.89
N GLU A 159 -12.05 5.98 -1.17
CA GLU A 159 -12.35 7.35 -0.74
C GLU A 159 -13.50 7.93 -1.55
N LEU A 160 -14.25 8.83 -0.92
CA LEU A 160 -15.35 9.53 -1.56
C LEU A 160 -14.95 10.99 -1.80
N ILE A 161 -14.78 11.36 -3.07
CA ILE A 161 -14.50 12.75 -3.47
C ILE A 161 -15.84 13.44 -3.76
N ILE A 162 -16.07 14.57 -3.10
CA ILE A 162 -17.36 15.25 -3.13
C ILE A 162 -17.19 16.66 -3.67
N VAL A 163 -18.06 17.04 -4.60
CA VAL A 163 -18.22 18.40 -5.11
C VAL A 163 -19.60 18.91 -4.68
N LEU A 164 -19.63 20.00 -3.93
CA LEU A 164 -20.89 20.61 -3.45
C LEU A 164 -21.58 21.44 -4.53
N ALA A 165 -22.89 21.59 -4.38
CA ALA A 165 -23.69 22.49 -5.21
C ALA A 165 -23.32 23.93 -4.79
N GLY A 166 -22.85 24.75 -5.74
CA GLY A 166 -22.43 26.13 -5.47
C GLY A 166 -20.92 26.35 -5.46
N GLU A 167 -20.11 25.33 -5.40
CA GLU A 167 -18.67 25.43 -5.67
C GLU A 167 -18.42 25.55 -7.18
N GLU A 168 -17.83 26.67 -7.60
CA GLU A 168 -17.31 26.78 -8.96
C GLU A 168 -16.19 25.76 -9.16
N ASN A 169 -16.23 25.11 -10.30
CA ASN A 169 -15.25 24.08 -10.69
C ASN A 169 -13.83 24.66 -10.58
N PRO A 170 -12.96 24.15 -9.69
CA PRO A 170 -11.57 24.56 -9.73
C PRO A 170 -11.03 24.18 -11.11
N LYS A 171 -10.50 25.17 -11.82
CA LYS A 171 -9.89 25.03 -13.15
C LYS A 171 -8.68 24.10 -13.09
#